data_e3a3f92a5279f578608b37431e99182b
#
_entry.id   e3a3f92a5279f578608b37431e99182b
#
_cell.length_a   1.000
_cell.length_b   1.000
_cell.length_c   1.000
_cell.angle_alpha   90.00
_cell.angle_beta   90.00
_cell.angle_gamma   90.00
#
_symmetry.space_group_name_H-M   'P 1'
#
loop_
_entity.id
_entity.type
_entity.pdbx_description
1 polymer ?
#
loop_
_entity_poly.entity_id
_entity_poly.type
_entity_poly.pdbx_seq_one_letter_code
_entity_poly.pdbx_strand_id
1 'polypeptide(L)'
;GHPRPGAVSLAHNGVLFLDEASEVAAPVLDGLRAPLEEGHVRLARSRREVTYPARFQLVMAANPCRCAAEDPSKCRCNPHERMNYLSNLSGPLRDRLDMVVTLTGQAATINAEGEEESAVIAERVAAARERAAARWWADGITARTNGEVPSSYLRRKRPAAEAAMVMLSAYLADGEISQRGVDRVLKL
;
A
#
# COMPACT_ATOMS: atom_id res chain seq x y z
N GLY A 1 1.28 -2.51 -33.88
CA GLY A 1 1.76 -1.27 -33.23
C GLY A 1 2.80 -1.60 -32.19
N HIS A 2 3.69 -0.69 -31.87
CA HIS A 2 4.65 -0.85 -30.80
C HIS A 2 3.92 -0.82 -29.43
N PRO A 3 4.28 -1.68 -28.47
CA PRO A 3 3.74 -1.61 -27.12
C PRO A 3 4.14 -0.27 -26.50
N ARG A 4 3.21 0.37 -25.77
CA ARG A 4 3.46 1.62 -25.05
C ARG A 4 3.31 1.36 -23.54
N PRO A 5 4.13 2.02 -22.69
CA PRO A 5 3.96 1.93 -21.26
C PRO A 5 2.60 2.50 -20.85
N GLY A 6 1.91 1.81 -19.93
CA GLY A 6 0.69 2.29 -19.30
C GLY A 6 0.96 3.04 -17.99
N ALA A 7 -0.11 3.47 -17.30
CA ALA A 7 -0.03 4.26 -16.06
C ALA A 7 0.89 3.64 -15.00
N VAL A 8 0.84 2.33 -14.82
CA VAL A 8 1.67 1.59 -13.86
C VAL A 8 3.16 1.75 -14.15
N SER A 9 3.56 1.67 -15.42
CA SER A 9 4.96 1.85 -15.82
C SER A 9 5.39 3.32 -15.78
N LEU A 10 4.47 4.24 -16.08
CA LEU A 10 4.73 5.68 -16.00
C LEU A 10 4.90 6.14 -14.55
N ALA A 11 4.30 5.44 -13.58
CA ALA A 11 4.46 5.71 -12.16
C ALA A 11 5.79 5.17 -11.57
N HIS A 12 6.67 4.58 -12.40
CA HIS A 12 7.94 4.02 -11.93
C HIS A 12 8.78 5.04 -11.14
N ASN A 13 9.21 4.65 -9.94
CA ASN A 13 9.90 5.50 -8.94
C ASN A 13 9.07 6.69 -8.41
N GLY A 14 7.77 6.65 -8.62
CA GLY A 14 6.82 7.66 -8.15
C GLY A 14 5.65 7.04 -7.39
N VAL A 15 4.49 7.69 -7.52
CA VAL A 15 3.24 7.30 -6.87
C VAL A 15 2.18 7.03 -7.94
N LEU A 16 1.49 5.89 -7.80
CA LEU A 16 0.25 5.62 -8.52
C LEU A 16 -0.91 5.89 -7.54
N PHE A 17 -1.63 6.96 -7.79
CA PHE A 17 -2.80 7.32 -7.00
C PHE A 17 -4.07 6.88 -7.73
N LEU A 18 -4.90 6.11 -7.03
CA LEU A 18 -6.22 5.69 -7.50
C LEU A 18 -7.29 6.28 -6.57
N ASP A 19 -7.95 7.31 -7.05
CA ASP A 19 -9.14 7.82 -6.39
C ASP A 19 -10.35 6.95 -6.74
N GLU A 20 -11.36 6.95 -5.86
CA GLU A 20 -12.56 6.13 -6.03
C GLU A 20 -12.24 4.65 -6.36
N ALA A 21 -11.24 4.08 -5.70
CA ALA A 21 -10.71 2.76 -6.03
C ALA A 21 -11.79 1.65 -6.01
N SER A 22 -12.87 1.82 -5.25
CA SER A 22 -14.02 0.90 -5.23
C SER A 22 -14.83 0.91 -6.53
N GLU A 23 -14.72 1.96 -7.35
CA GLU A 23 -15.40 2.03 -8.65
C GLU A 23 -14.55 1.42 -9.79
N VAL A 24 -13.28 1.16 -9.53
CA VAL A 24 -12.40 0.51 -10.50
C VAL A 24 -12.77 -0.97 -10.63
N ALA A 25 -12.87 -1.46 -11.85
CA ALA A 25 -13.22 -2.86 -12.09
C ALA A 25 -12.21 -3.82 -11.45
N ALA A 26 -12.69 -4.84 -10.76
CA ALA A 26 -11.86 -5.80 -10.02
C ALA A 26 -10.71 -6.42 -10.88
N PRO A 27 -10.89 -6.78 -12.16
CA PRO A 27 -9.80 -7.29 -12.98
C PRO A 27 -8.66 -6.28 -13.21
N VAL A 28 -8.96 -4.98 -13.22
CA VAL A 28 -7.95 -3.91 -13.34
C VAL A 28 -7.14 -3.81 -12.05
N LEU A 29 -7.82 -3.81 -10.90
CA LEU A 29 -7.17 -3.80 -9.60
C LEU A 29 -6.34 -5.06 -9.36
N ASP A 30 -6.86 -6.24 -9.72
CA ASP A 30 -6.12 -7.49 -9.63
C ASP A 30 -4.87 -7.50 -10.53
N GLY A 31 -4.91 -6.78 -11.66
CA GLY A 31 -3.76 -6.58 -12.53
C GLY A 31 -2.58 -5.86 -11.88
N LEU A 32 -2.79 -5.12 -10.78
CA LEU A 32 -1.73 -4.46 -10.01
C LEU A 32 -0.90 -5.42 -9.15
N ARG A 33 -1.41 -6.63 -8.90
CA ARG A 33 -0.76 -7.59 -7.99
C ARG A 33 0.64 -7.98 -8.42
N ALA A 34 0.82 -8.33 -9.70
CA ALA A 34 2.11 -8.71 -10.23
C ALA A 34 3.11 -7.53 -10.25
N PRO A 35 2.77 -6.33 -10.77
CA PRO A 35 3.66 -5.17 -10.68
C PRO A 35 4.09 -4.79 -9.26
N LEU A 36 3.19 -4.89 -8.27
CA LEU A 36 3.50 -4.61 -6.87
C LEU A 36 4.51 -5.59 -6.27
N GLU A 37 4.47 -6.87 -6.70
CA GLU A 37 5.41 -7.89 -6.23
C GLU A 37 6.71 -7.90 -7.01
N GLU A 38 6.62 -7.84 -8.34
CA GLU A 38 7.74 -8.05 -9.25
C GLU A 38 8.49 -6.74 -9.60
N GLY A 39 7.84 -5.58 -9.41
CA GLY A 39 8.40 -4.28 -9.77
C GLY A 39 8.52 -4.05 -11.27
N HIS A 40 7.80 -4.82 -12.08
CA HIS A 40 7.77 -4.66 -13.55
C HIS A 40 6.45 -5.18 -14.15
N VAL A 41 6.16 -4.75 -15.38
CA VAL A 41 5.03 -5.23 -16.19
C VAL A 41 5.58 -5.92 -17.42
N ARG A 42 5.10 -7.13 -17.70
CA ARG A 42 5.41 -7.87 -18.92
C ARG A 42 4.23 -7.79 -19.88
N LEU A 43 4.51 -7.36 -21.10
CA LEU A 43 3.54 -7.34 -22.19
C LEU A 43 3.96 -8.34 -23.26
N ALA A 44 3.23 -9.43 -23.38
CA ALA A 44 3.41 -10.41 -24.43
C ALA A 44 2.40 -10.18 -25.56
N ARG A 45 2.88 -9.98 -26.78
CA ARG A 45 2.04 -9.92 -28.00
C ARG A 45 2.67 -10.75 -29.12
N SER A 46 1.91 -11.73 -29.60
CA SER A 46 2.22 -12.59 -30.74
C SER A 46 3.63 -13.21 -30.74
N ARG A 47 4.68 -12.47 -31.01
CA ARG A 47 6.07 -12.94 -31.07
C ARG A 47 7.06 -12.02 -30.33
N ARG A 48 6.56 -11.07 -29.57
CA ARG A 48 7.40 -10.09 -28.83
C ARG A 48 6.94 -10.00 -27.40
N GLU A 49 7.89 -10.08 -26.51
CA GLU A 49 7.73 -9.78 -25.09
C GLU A 49 8.51 -8.50 -24.80
N VAL A 50 7.86 -7.58 -24.09
CA VAL A 50 8.47 -6.33 -23.64
C VAL A 50 8.21 -6.18 -22.14
N THR A 51 9.26 -5.91 -21.40
CA THR A 51 9.18 -5.66 -19.96
C THR A 51 9.42 -4.20 -19.67
N TYR A 52 8.49 -3.58 -18.93
CA TYR A 52 8.62 -2.22 -18.44
C TYR A 52 8.83 -2.21 -16.93
N PRO A 53 9.73 -1.37 -16.38
CA PRO A 53 9.86 -1.22 -14.96
C PRO A 53 8.58 -0.60 -14.36
N ALA A 54 8.21 -1.03 -13.15
CA ALA A 54 6.99 -0.61 -12.48
C ALA A 54 7.14 -0.68 -10.95
N ARG A 55 8.19 -0.06 -10.42
CA ARG A 55 8.36 0.13 -8.97
C ARG A 55 7.71 1.46 -8.59
N PHE A 56 6.62 1.41 -7.86
CA PHE A 56 5.84 2.60 -7.48
C PHE A 56 5.24 2.40 -6.09
N GLN A 57 4.91 3.51 -5.44
CA GLN A 57 4.06 3.50 -4.26
C GLN A 57 2.59 3.54 -4.73
N LEU A 58 1.80 2.56 -4.31
CA LEU A 58 0.35 2.57 -4.55
C LEU A 58 -0.35 3.33 -3.42
N VAL A 59 -1.14 4.33 -3.78
CA VAL A 59 -2.04 5.04 -2.86
C VAL A 59 -3.46 4.91 -3.43
N MET A 60 -4.38 4.43 -2.62
CA MET A 60 -5.78 4.28 -3.01
C MET A 60 -6.68 5.03 -2.03
N ALA A 61 -7.64 5.76 -2.54
CA ALA A 61 -8.72 6.34 -1.77
C ALA A 61 -10.04 5.66 -2.16
N ALA A 62 -10.87 5.37 -1.16
CA ALA A 62 -12.17 4.76 -1.38
C ALA A 62 -13.17 5.22 -0.32
N ASN A 63 -14.39 5.49 -0.73
CA ASN A 63 -15.48 5.70 0.20
C ASN A 63 -15.94 4.37 0.83
N PRO A 64 -16.54 4.40 2.03
CA PRO A 64 -17.01 3.17 2.68
C PRO A 64 -18.21 2.54 1.96
N CYS A 65 -18.94 3.31 1.14
CA CYS A 65 -20.08 2.87 0.36
C CYS A 65 -20.40 3.89 -0.76
N ARG A 66 -21.25 3.49 -1.69
CA ARG A 66 -21.63 4.30 -2.86
C ARG A 66 -22.33 5.64 -2.51
N CYS A 67 -23.02 5.76 -1.38
CA CYS A 67 -23.65 7.02 -1.00
C CYS A 67 -22.67 8.03 -0.39
N ALA A 68 -21.43 7.63 -0.11
CA ALA A 68 -20.36 8.48 0.44
C ALA A 68 -20.78 9.30 1.67
N ALA A 69 -21.71 8.76 2.50
CA ALA A 69 -22.17 9.46 3.68
C ALA A 69 -21.00 9.62 4.67
N GLU A 70 -20.66 10.87 5.01
CA GLU A 70 -19.61 11.20 6.00
C GLU A 70 -19.94 10.62 7.37
N ASP A 71 -21.20 10.67 7.75
CA ASP A 71 -21.73 10.08 8.98
C ASP A 71 -22.30 8.67 8.67
N PRO A 72 -21.74 7.59 9.23
CA PRO A 72 -22.25 6.24 9.03
C PRO A 72 -23.73 6.06 9.39
N SER A 73 -24.26 6.86 10.34
CA SER A 73 -25.68 6.81 10.71
C SER A 73 -26.62 7.33 9.63
N LYS A 74 -26.09 8.19 8.74
CA LYS A 74 -26.82 8.75 7.58
C LYS A 74 -26.69 7.91 6.32
N CYS A 75 -25.93 6.81 6.39
CA CYS A 75 -25.77 5.91 5.26
C CYS A 75 -27.11 5.26 4.87
N ARG A 76 -27.49 5.40 3.60
CA ARG A 76 -28.74 4.84 3.03
C ARG A 76 -28.53 3.49 2.33
N CYS A 77 -27.28 3.03 2.22
CA CYS A 77 -26.97 1.75 1.59
C CYS A 77 -27.29 0.61 2.53
N ASN A 78 -27.88 -0.45 1.99
CA ASN A 78 -28.07 -1.67 2.75
C ASN A 78 -26.73 -2.41 2.98
N PRO A 79 -26.64 -3.37 3.92
CA PRO A 79 -25.41 -4.10 4.21
C PRO A 79 -24.80 -4.82 3.00
N HIS A 80 -25.65 -5.38 2.14
CA HIS A 80 -25.20 -6.10 0.94
C HIS A 80 -24.58 -5.14 -0.11
N GLU A 81 -25.17 -3.96 -0.30
CA GLU A 81 -24.62 -2.93 -1.17
C GLU A 81 -23.23 -2.45 -0.69
N ARG A 82 -23.08 -2.26 0.63
CA ARG A 82 -21.78 -1.89 1.21
C ARG A 82 -20.72 -2.97 1.02
N MET A 83 -21.08 -4.23 1.27
CA MET A 83 -20.19 -5.36 1.04
C MET A 83 -19.76 -5.46 -0.43
N ASN A 84 -20.71 -5.35 -1.35
CA ASN A 84 -20.43 -5.43 -2.78
C ASN A 84 -19.58 -4.27 -3.27
N TYR A 85 -19.78 -3.06 -2.75
CA TYR A 85 -19.01 -1.88 -3.13
C TYR A 85 -17.51 -2.03 -2.79
N LEU A 86 -17.21 -2.57 -1.62
CA LEU A 86 -15.84 -2.82 -1.20
C LEU A 86 -15.27 -4.14 -1.72
N SER A 87 -16.11 -5.01 -2.29
CA SER A 87 -15.66 -6.32 -2.80
C SER A 87 -14.72 -6.22 -4.00
N ASN A 88 -14.74 -5.11 -4.74
CA ASN A 88 -13.79 -4.83 -5.81
C ASN A 88 -12.34 -4.75 -5.31
N LEU A 89 -12.16 -4.37 -4.04
CA LEU A 89 -10.87 -4.45 -3.36
C LEU A 89 -10.67 -5.88 -2.85
N SER A 90 -10.27 -6.78 -3.76
CA SER A 90 -10.12 -8.20 -3.46
C SER A 90 -9.20 -8.46 -2.26
N GLY A 91 -9.48 -9.55 -1.52
CA GLY A 91 -8.62 -9.97 -0.41
C GLY A 91 -7.13 -10.04 -0.80
N PRO A 92 -6.78 -10.68 -1.93
CA PRO A 92 -5.40 -10.74 -2.40
C PRO A 92 -4.74 -9.39 -2.71
N LEU A 93 -5.50 -8.37 -3.14
CA LEU A 93 -4.98 -7.01 -3.32
C LEU A 93 -4.80 -6.32 -1.96
N ARG A 94 -5.81 -6.38 -1.10
CA ARG A 94 -5.75 -5.83 0.27
C ARG A 94 -4.57 -6.41 1.06
N ASP A 95 -4.32 -7.70 0.86
CA ASP A 95 -3.18 -8.41 1.46
C ASP A 95 -1.81 -7.89 0.95
N ARG A 96 -1.79 -6.98 -0.03
CA ARG A 96 -0.60 -6.30 -0.56
C ARG A 96 -0.49 -4.83 -0.17
N LEU A 97 -1.49 -4.31 0.51
CA LEU A 97 -1.43 -2.96 1.08
C LEU A 97 -0.70 -3.01 2.41
N ASP A 98 0.30 -2.17 2.59
CA ASP A 98 1.08 -2.14 3.82
C ASP A 98 0.31 -1.44 4.96
N MET A 99 -0.50 -0.44 4.64
CA MET A 99 -1.32 0.30 5.60
C MET A 99 -2.74 0.52 5.06
N VAL A 100 -3.72 0.39 5.94
CA VAL A 100 -5.11 0.78 5.69
C VAL A 100 -5.52 1.77 6.77
N VAL A 101 -5.90 2.98 6.36
CA VAL A 101 -6.31 4.05 7.27
C VAL A 101 -7.78 4.36 7.04
N THR A 102 -8.55 4.34 8.13
CA THR A 102 -9.95 4.77 8.10
C THR A 102 -10.03 6.21 8.59
N LEU A 103 -10.51 7.10 7.73
CA LEU A 103 -10.73 8.50 8.07
C LEU A 103 -12.17 8.64 8.59
N THR A 104 -12.32 9.28 9.75
CA THR A 104 -13.62 9.61 10.33
C THR A 104 -13.78 11.12 10.34
N GLY A 105 -14.92 11.63 9.84
CA GLY A 105 -15.18 13.08 9.72
C GLY A 105 -15.33 13.83 11.06
N GLN A 106 -15.11 13.19 12.20
CA GLN A 106 -15.32 13.76 13.53
C GLN A 106 -14.35 14.88 13.92
N ALA A 107 -13.25 15.03 13.19
CA ALA A 107 -12.20 16.03 13.48
C ALA A 107 -12.13 17.16 12.43
N ALA A 108 -13.09 17.24 11.51
CA ALA A 108 -13.08 18.31 10.51
C ALA A 108 -13.41 19.65 11.16
N THR A 109 -12.40 20.50 11.30
CA THR A 109 -12.55 21.91 11.70
C THR A 109 -12.45 22.78 10.46
N ILE A 110 -13.28 23.82 10.38
CA ILE A 110 -13.24 24.80 9.27
C ILE A 110 -11.94 25.64 9.34
N ASN A 111 -11.37 25.75 10.53
CA ASN A 111 -10.11 26.46 10.75
C ASN A 111 -8.96 25.45 10.85
N ALA A 112 -8.13 25.44 9.83
CA ALA A 112 -6.90 24.63 9.78
C ALA A 112 -5.76 25.19 10.66
N GLU A 113 -6.09 25.88 11.75
CA GLU A 113 -5.09 26.38 12.70
C GLU A 113 -4.38 25.18 13.36
N GLY A 114 -3.10 25.01 13.05
CA GLY A 114 -2.27 23.93 13.58
C GLY A 114 -2.03 22.76 12.62
N GLU A 115 -2.52 22.81 11.39
CA GLU A 115 -2.15 21.82 10.38
C GLU A 115 -0.70 22.02 9.91
N GLU A 116 0.02 20.91 9.80
CA GLU A 116 1.40 20.93 9.33
C GLU A 116 1.46 21.19 7.81
N GLU A 117 2.33 22.09 7.40
CA GLU A 117 2.57 22.35 5.98
C GLU A 117 3.19 21.11 5.29
N SER A 118 2.79 20.87 4.04
CA SER A 118 3.31 19.76 3.24
C SER A 118 4.84 19.76 3.11
N ALA A 119 5.47 20.93 3.13
CA ALA A 119 6.93 21.08 3.09
C ALA A 119 7.58 20.47 4.35
N VAL A 120 7.04 20.72 5.53
CA VAL A 120 7.54 20.19 6.80
C VAL A 120 7.41 18.66 6.83
N ILE A 121 6.27 18.14 6.35
CA ILE A 121 6.06 16.70 6.22
C ILE A 121 7.07 16.09 5.25
N ALA A 122 7.31 16.75 4.10
CA ALA A 122 8.26 16.28 3.09
C ALA A 122 9.69 16.20 3.64
N GLU A 123 10.14 17.20 4.40
CA GLU A 123 11.46 17.20 5.07
C GLU A 123 11.57 16.05 6.07
N ARG A 124 10.54 15.81 6.88
CA ARG A 124 10.50 14.70 7.83
C ARG A 124 10.57 13.33 7.14
N VAL A 125 9.85 13.18 6.01
CA VAL A 125 9.91 11.97 5.18
C VAL A 125 11.29 11.78 4.57
N ALA A 126 11.91 12.84 4.03
CA ALA A 126 13.25 12.78 3.47
C ALA A 126 14.26 12.33 4.52
N ALA A 127 14.26 12.93 5.69
CA ALA A 127 15.13 12.56 6.81
C ALA A 127 14.93 11.10 7.27
N ALA A 128 13.69 10.60 7.27
CA ALA A 128 13.40 9.20 7.58
C ALA A 128 13.97 8.24 6.54
N ARG A 129 13.86 8.59 5.25
CA ARG A 129 14.42 7.82 4.13
C ARG A 129 15.95 7.79 4.15
N GLU A 130 16.60 8.91 4.46
CA GLU A 130 18.05 8.98 4.61
C GLU A 130 18.54 8.07 5.74
N ARG A 131 17.88 8.11 6.91
CA ARG A 131 18.20 7.20 8.03
C ARG A 131 18.02 5.73 7.65
N ALA A 132 16.98 5.38 6.92
CA ALA A 132 16.75 4.02 6.46
C ALA A 132 17.85 3.58 5.48
N ALA A 133 18.18 4.40 4.47
CA ALA A 133 19.20 4.13 3.49
C ALA A 133 20.59 3.96 4.14
N ALA A 134 20.97 4.85 5.07
CA ALA A 134 22.23 4.74 5.81
C ALA A 134 22.32 3.46 6.64
N ARG A 135 21.21 3.04 7.28
CA ARG A 135 21.13 1.78 8.04
C ARG A 135 21.39 0.57 7.15
N TRP A 136 20.72 0.51 6.01
CA TRP A 136 20.84 -0.63 5.10
C TRP A 136 22.21 -0.67 4.41
N TRP A 137 22.75 0.49 4.08
CA TRP A 137 24.12 0.59 3.58
C TRP A 137 25.14 0.06 4.58
N ALA A 138 25.03 0.42 5.86
CA ALA A 138 25.89 -0.07 6.92
C ALA A 138 25.78 -1.60 7.11
N ASP A 139 24.62 -2.17 6.81
CA ASP A 139 24.39 -3.62 6.84
C ASP A 139 24.82 -4.33 5.53
N GLY A 140 25.38 -3.60 4.56
CA GLY A 140 25.78 -4.13 3.26
C GLY A 140 24.57 -4.46 2.32
N ILE A 141 23.40 -3.86 2.57
CA ILE A 141 22.19 -4.05 1.78
C ILE A 141 21.95 -2.82 0.91
N THR A 142 21.82 -3.04 -0.40
CA THR A 142 21.45 -1.98 -1.35
C THR A 142 19.94 -1.80 -1.34
N ALA A 143 19.39 -1.14 -0.32
CA ALA A 143 17.98 -0.79 -0.21
C ALA A 143 17.84 0.70 0.17
N ARG A 144 16.84 1.36 -0.41
CA ARG A 144 16.51 2.76 -0.10
C ARG A 144 15.40 2.87 0.92
N THR A 145 14.54 1.85 0.97
CA THR A 145 13.39 1.80 1.88
C THR A 145 13.34 0.45 2.58
N ASN A 146 12.66 0.39 3.71
CA ASN A 146 12.45 -0.87 4.44
C ASN A 146 11.69 -1.90 3.57
N GLY A 147 10.79 -1.43 2.68
CA GLY A 147 10.02 -2.27 1.77
C GLY A 147 10.88 -3.14 0.84
N GLU A 148 12.08 -2.66 0.48
CA GLU A 148 13.00 -3.37 -0.40
C GLU A 148 13.84 -4.45 0.31
N VAL A 149 13.84 -4.43 1.65
CA VAL A 149 14.65 -5.37 2.45
C VAL A 149 13.93 -6.72 2.54
N PRO A 150 14.63 -7.84 2.32
CA PRO A 150 14.03 -9.17 2.47
C PRO A 150 13.53 -9.40 3.91
N SER A 151 12.28 -9.83 4.06
CA SER A 151 11.67 -10.06 5.39
C SER A 151 12.46 -11.09 6.21
N SER A 152 13.07 -12.07 5.56
CA SER A 152 13.95 -13.05 6.22
C SER A 152 15.17 -12.40 6.86
N TYR A 153 15.69 -11.32 6.27
CA TYR A 153 16.79 -10.54 6.86
C TYR A 153 16.32 -9.78 8.08
N LEU A 154 15.17 -9.06 7.97
CA LEU A 154 14.60 -8.30 9.08
C LEU A 154 14.39 -9.21 10.30
N ARG A 155 13.74 -10.35 10.13
CA ARG A 155 13.49 -11.30 11.23
C ARG A 155 14.75 -11.79 11.93
N ARG A 156 15.85 -11.94 11.22
CA ARG A 156 17.09 -12.51 11.79
C ARG A 156 18.07 -11.48 12.31
N LYS A 157 18.19 -10.35 11.61
CA LYS A 157 19.22 -9.35 11.87
C LYS A 157 18.71 -8.06 12.50
N ARG A 158 17.43 -7.75 12.28
CA ARG A 158 16.77 -6.55 12.77
C ARG A 158 15.35 -6.88 13.28
N PRO A 159 15.20 -7.86 14.21
CA PRO A 159 13.88 -8.20 14.74
C PRO A 159 13.28 -6.99 15.45
N ALA A 160 11.95 -6.90 15.45
CA ALA A 160 11.24 -5.97 16.31
C ALA A 160 11.46 -6.31 17.78
N ALA A 161 11.06 -5.42 18.68
CA ALA A 161 11.11 -5.66 20.11
C ALA A 161 10.39 -6.98 20.47
N GLU A 162 10.88 -7.70 21.48
CA GLU A 162 10.35 -9.01 21.88
C GLU A 162 8.84 -8.99 22.10
N ALA A 163 8.33 -7.96 22.79
CA ALA A 163 6.90 -7.80 23.02
C ALA A 163 6.10 -7.69 21.72
N ALA A 164 6.62 -6.97 20.71
CA ALA A 164 6.00 -6.87 19.41
C ALA A 164 6.02 -8.20 18.66
N MET A 165 7.10 -8.97 18.76
CA MET A 165 7.20 -10.30 18.13
C MET A 165 6.22 -11.30 18.76
N VAL A 166 6.04 -11.25 20.09
CA VAL A 166 5.04 -12.07 20.81
C VAL A 166 3.63 -11.71 20.32
N MET A 167 3.30 -10.43 20.24
CA MET A 167 2.00 -9.93 19.77
C MET A 167 1.72 -10.37 18.32
N LEU A 168 2.68 -10.20 17.42
CA LEU A 168 2.57 -10.64 16.03
C LEU A 168 2.36 -12.16 15.92
N SER A 169 3.04 -12.93 16.76
CA SER A 169 2.88 -14.39 16.80
C SER A 169 1.49 -14.81 17.27
N ALA A 170 0.90 -14.10 18.24
CA ALA A 170 -0.47 -14.34 18.69
C ALA A 170 -1.48 -14.06 17.56
N TYR A 171 -1.42 -12.87 16.92
CA TYR A 171 -2.30 -12.52 15.80
C TYR A 171 -2.17 -13.50 14.63
N LEU A 172 -0.96 -14.01 14.37
CA LEU A 172 -0.74 -15.00 13.32
C LEU A 172 -1.38 -16.35 13.71
N ALA A 173 -1.25 -16.79 14.97
CA ALA A 173 -1.82 -18.03 15.47
C ALA A 173 -3.35 -18.00 15.46
N ASP A 174 -3.95 -16.85 15.78
CA ASP A 174 -5.39 -16.63 15.77
C ASP A 174 -5.96 -16.41 14.34
N GLY A 175 -5.09 -16.37 13.31
CA GLY A 175 -5.49 -16.16 11.92
C GLY A 175 -5.95 -14.74 11.60
N GLU A 176 -5.73 -13.77 12.49
CA GLU A 176 -6.10 -12.37 12.30
C GLU A 176 -5.19 -11.65 11.30
N ILE A 177 -3.93 -12.09 11.18
CA ILE A 177 -3.01 -11.63 10.14
C ILE A 177 -2.39 -12.83 9.42
N SER A 178 -2.05 -12.62 8.14
CA SER A 178 -1.30 -13.60 7.36
C SER A 178 0.21 -13.49 7.63
N GLN A 179 0.99 -14.52 7.23
CA GLN A 179 2.45 -14.44 7.26
C GLN A 179 2.98 -13.23 6.48
N ARG A 180 2.33 -12.86 5.38
CA ARG A 180 2.64 -11.65 4.62
C ARG A 180 2.34 -10.38 5.42
N GLY A 181 1.25 -10.39 6.19
CA GLY A 181 0.91 -9.30 7.11
C GLY A 181 2.01 -9.08 8.15
N VAL A 182 2.51 -10.15 8.77
CA VAL A 182 3.67 -10.08 9.67
C VAL A 182 4.88 -9.46 8.99
N ASP A 183 5.21 -9.93 7.78
CA ASP A 183 6.36 -9.42 7.03
C ASP A 183 6.24 -7.92 6.71
N ARG A 184 5.02 -7.41 6.52
CA ARG A 184 4.79 -5.99 6.30
C ARG A 184 4.93 -5.17 7.55
N VAL A 185 4.32 -5.61 8.65
CA VAL A 185 4.47 -4.92 9.94
C VAL A 185 5.95 -4.76 10.30
N LEU A 186 6.78 -5.76 10.02
CA LEU A 186 8.23 -5.68 10.25
C LEU A 186 8.96 -4.70 9.32
N LYS A 187 8.34 -4.27 8.22
CA LYS A 187 8.91 -3.28 7.28
C LYS A 187 8.49 -1.84 7.56
N LEU A 188 7.42 -1.64 8.34
CA LEU A 188 6.95 -0.33 8.79
C LEU A 188 7.82 0.20 9.93
#